data_76febb1f214afb067a38bb3f8b8da1e4
#
_entry.id   76febb1f214afb067a38bb3f8b8da1e4
#
_cell.length_a   1.000
_cell.length_b   1.000
_cell.length_c   1.000
_cell.angle_alpha   90.00
_cell.angle_beta   90.00
_cell.angle_gamma   90.00
#
_symmetry.space_group_name_H-M   'P 1'
#
loop_
_entity.id
_entity.type
_entity.pdbx_description
1 polymer ?
#
loop_
_entity_poly.entity_id
_entity_poly.type
_entity_poly.pdbx_seq_one_letter_code
_entity_poly.pdbx_strand_id
1 'polypeptide(L)'
;GHCYLNLHLNGNIVSALDFSTGRLVEIDLNHCTEADYRPVFTSLTAHGKTPLGAVRAGNRIISTGIYTSGRYCSTNPAENEDIYSVAYPECALPSLSDSLKSIFYASNCLALNRTQTRLACANMQYGCLDLCAIREDQLIRVNEVHLNRPGVSIRLQRPKGRKIWYPVAYTDHNLFGFCDLTTSDDYIFALYSGRTYRQYRNDVDKGRVILVFDWNGSHVRTYHLSNSCSSISYDPVTDAIYALSHEKGKCEIITLNL
;
A
#
# COMPACT_ATOMS: atom_id res chain seq x y z
N GLY A 1 -0.32 -3.94 21.69
CA GLY A 1 -0.81 -2.63 21.20
C GLY A 1 -1.39 -2.78 19.81
N HIS A 2 -2.18 -1.80 19.38
CA HIS A 2 -2.70 -1.74 18.03
C HIS A 2 -1.64 -1.18 17.08
N CYS A 3 -1.63 -1.66 15.85
CA CYS A 3 -0.75 -1.18 14.78
C CYS A 3 -1.61 -0.81 13.57
N TYR A 4 -1.71 0.49 13.30
CA TYR A 4 -2.51 1.01 12.20
C TYR A 4 -1.67 1.21 10.95
N LEU A 5 -2.17 0.73 9.82
CA LEU A 5 -1.56 0.82 8.49
C LEU A 5 -2.53 1.48 7.52
N ASN A 6 -1.98 2.09 6.46
CA ASN A 6 -2.75 2.67 5.36
C ASN A 6 -3.83 3.65 5.86
N LEU A 7 -3.38 4.79 6.40
CA LEU A 7 -4.28 5.86 6.79
C LEU A 7 -4.82 6.57 5.53
N HIS A 8 -6.14 6.63 5.40
CA HIS A 8 -6.83 7.29 4.29
C HIS A 8 -7.87 8.27 4.80
N LEU A 9 -7.99 9.40 4.11
CA LEU A 9 -9.05 10.37 4.31
C LEU A 9 -9.96 10.37 3.06
N ASN A 10 -11.25 10.14 3.27
CA ASN A 10 -12.27 10.23 2.23
C ASN A 10 -13.43 11.10 2.73
N GLY A 11 -13.56 12.31 2.20
CA GLY A 11 -14.44 13.32 2.78
C GLY A 11 -14.07 13.59 4.23
N ASN A 12 -14.98 13.32 5.16
CA ASN A 12 -14.76 13.47 6.61
C ASN A 12 -14.49 12.14 7.31
N ILE A 13 -14.32 11.04 6.57
CA ILE A 13 -14.03 9.72 7.16
C ILE A 13 -12.55 9.43 7.07
N VAL A 14 -11.90 9.26 8.21
CA VAL A 14 -10.55 8.70 8.32
C VAL A 14 -10.67 7.20 8.50
N SER A 15 -9.98 6.44 7.67
CA SER A 15 -9.91 4.99 7.77
C SER A 15 -8.48 4.48 7.89
N ALA A 16 -8.29 3.40 8.65
CA ALA A 16 -7.01 2.72 8.76
C ALA A 16 -7.22 1.23 9.02
N LEU A 17 -6.32 0.38 8.54
CA LEU A 17 -6.28 -1.03 8.88
C LEU A 17 -5.58 -1.20 10.23
N ASP A 18 -6.28 -1.72 11.24
CA ASP A 18 -5.63 -2.27 12.43
C ASP A 18 -5.07 -3.65 12.10
N PHE A 19 -3.78 -3.69 11.80
CA PHE A 19 -3.08 -4.91 11.46
C PHE A 19 -3.15 -5.98 12.56
N SER A 20 -3.14 -5.56 13.83
CA SER A 20 -3.15 -6.48 14.98
C SER A 20 -4.43 -7.29 15.08
N THR A 21 -5.56 -6.72 14.66
CA THR A 21 -6.88 -7.36 14.72
C THR A 21 -7.45 -7.69 13.34
N GLY A 22 -6.83 -7.22 12.26
CA GLY A 22 -7.31 -7.36 10.88
C GLY A 22 -8.66 -6.67 10.66
N ARG A 23 -8.86 -5.51 11.27
CA ARG A 23 -10.10 -4.70 11.16
C ARG A 23 -9.81 -3.39 10.46
N LEU A 24 -10.70 -3.00 9.55
CA LEU A 24 -10.75 -1.61 9.11
C LEU A 24 -11.45 -0.79 10.20
N VAL A 25 -10.80 0.27 10.63
CA VAL A 25 -11.32 1.25 11.60
C VAL A 25 -11.68 2.50 10.82
N GLU A 26 -12.89 3.04 11.05
CA GLU A 26 -13.38 4.24 10.39
C GLU A 26 -13.86 5.24 11.44
N ILE A 27 -13.36 6.48 11.31
CA ILE A 27 -13.63 7.60 12.23
C ILE A 27 -14.27 8.72 11.43
N ASP A 28 -15.48 9.12 11.80
CA ASP A 28 -16.12 10.32 11.25
C ASP A 28 -15.65 11.56 12.01
N LEU A 29 -14.90 12.43 11.31
CA LEU A 29 -14.33 13.64 11.88
C LEU A 29 -15.40 14.68 12.30
N ASN A 30 -16.62 14.62 11.75
CA ASN A 30 -17.70 15.52 12.16
C ASN A 30 -18.22 15.18 13.57
N HIS A 31 -18.12 13.93 13.97
CA HIS A 31 -18.71 13.41 15.21
C HIS A 31 -17.67 12.92 16.22
N CYS A 32 -16.39 12.81 15.86
CA CYS A 32 -15.34 12.17 16.68
C CYS A 32 -15.10 12.85 18.04
N THR A 33 -15.55 14.08 18.24
CA THR A 33 -15.43 14.82 19.51
C THR A 33 -16.66 14.66 20.43
N GLU A 34 -17.71 14.00 19.99
CA GLU A 34 -18.91 13.76 20.81
C GLU A 34 -18.61 12.72 21.88
N ALA A 35 -19.15 12.91 23.09
CA ALA A 35 -18.81 12.07 24.26
C ALA A 35 -19.20 10.60 24.10
N ASP A 36 -20.22 10.30 23.32
CA ASP A 36 -20.77 8.97 23.05
C ASP A 36 -20.36 8.41 21.68
N TYR A 37 -19.56 9.14 20.90
CA TYR A 37 -19.08 8.67 19.61
C TYR A 37 -18.29 7.36 19.72
N ARG A 38 -18.50 6.48 18.75
CA ARG A 38 -17.76 5.22 18.62
C ARG A 38 -17.31 5.04 17.16
N PRO A 39 -16.02 4.76 16.92
CA PRO A 39 -15.54 4.39 15.58
C PRO A 39 -16.24 3.12 15.08
N VAL A 40 -16.37 3.03 13.77
CA VAL A 40 -16.86 1.81 13.12
C VAL A 40 -15.71 0.83 12.91
N PHE A 41 -15.93 -0.44 13.26
CA PHE A 41 -14.94 -1.51 13.07
C PHE A 41 -15.52 -2.58 12.14
N THR A 42 -14.84 -2.82 11.01
CA THR A 42 -15.23 -3.88 10.07
C THR A 42 -14.15 -4.96 10.05
N SER A 43 -14.52 -6.20 10.41
CA SER A 43 -13.59 -7.34 10.39
C SER A 43 -13.29 -7.76 8.95
N LEU A 44 -12.00 -7.94 8.63
CA LEU A 44 -11.52 -8.43 7.34
C LEU A 44 -10.83 -9.81 7.45
N THR A 45 -10.89 -10.45 8.62
CA THR A 45 -10.23 -11.76 8.85
C THR A 45 -11.17 -12.94 8.62
N ALA A 46 -12.41 -12.72 8.22
CA ALA A 46 -13.32 -13.80 7.86
C ALA A 46 -12.67 -14.74 6.82
N HIS A 47 -13.01 -16.01 6.87
CA HIS A 47 -12.49 -17.04 5.96
C HIS A 47 -10.96 -17.23 5.99
N GLY A 48 -10.29 -16.89 7.11
CA GLY A 48 -8.84 -17.08 7.28
C GLY A 48 -7.96 -16.07 6.52
N LYS A 49 -8.51 -14.92 6.11
CA LYS A 49 -7.76 -13.86 5.45
C LYS A 49 -6.73 -13.22 6.38
N THR A 50 -5.61 -12.79 5.81
CA THR A 50 -4.59 -11.99 6.48
C THR A 50 -4.38 -10.70 5.70
N PRO A 51 -5.22 -9.66 5.93
CA PRO A 51 -5.08 -8.37 5.27
C PRO A 51 -3.86 -7.62 5.80
N LEU A 52 -3.13 -6.96 4.90
CA LEU A 52 -1.94 -6.15 5.20
C LEU A 52 -2.07 -4.72 4.67
N GLY A 53 -3.12 -4.43 3.93
CA GLY A 53 -3.53 -3.13 3.48
C GLY A 53 -5.00 -3.15 3.12
N ALA A 54 -5.73 -2.07 3.41
CA ALA A 54 -7.14 -1.98 3.08
C ALA A 54 -7.55 -0.53 2.85
N VAL A 55 -8.53 -0.32 1.96
CA VAL A 55 -9.12 0.98 1.64
C VAL A 55 -10.61 0.78 1.34
N ARG A 56 -11.45 1.73 1.75
CA ARG A 56 -12.88 1.70 1.42
C ARG A 56 -13.13 2.32 0.05
N ALA A 57 -13.87 1.59 -0.79
CA ALA A 57 -14.37 2.03 -2.08
C ALA A 57 -15.90 1.84 -2.12
N GLY A 58 -16.65 2.91 -1.91
CA GLY A 58 -18.11 2.86 -1.79
C GLY A 58 -18.57 1.96 -0.63
N ASN A 59 -19.44 1.00 -0.93
CA ASN A 59 -19.93 0.02 0.03
C ASN A 59 -19.00 -1.18 0.25
N ARG A 60 -17.90 -1.27 -0.51
CA ARG A 60 -16.93 -2.38 -0.42
C ARG A 60 -15.62 -1.93 0.21
N ILE A 61 -14.88 -2.90 0.74
CA ILE A 61 -13.52 -2.70 1.24
C ILE A 61 -12.57 -3.51 0.35
N ILE A 62 -11.66 -2.81 -0.32
CA ILE A 62 -10.61 -3.43 -1.12
C ILE A 62 -9.41 -3.65 -0.21
N SER A 63 -8.94 -4.88 -0.14
CA SER A 63 -7.77 -5.24 0.66
C SER A 63 -6.74 -6.00 -0.15
N THR A 64 -5.49 -5.89 0.25
CA THR A 64 -4.36 -6.71 -0.19
C THR A 64 -3.73 -7.38 1.03
N GLY A 65 -3.12 -8.55 0.83
CA GLY A 65 -2.57 -9.33 1.92
C GLY A 65 -1.97 -10.64 1.46
N ILE A 66 -1.91 -11.63 2.34
CA ILE A 66 -1.45 -12.98 2.00
C ILE A 66 -2.66 -13.77 1.50
N TYR A 67 -2.96 -13.64 0.21
CA TYR A 67 -4.10 -14.27 -0.46
C TYR A 67 -3.62 -15.20 -1.57
N THR A 68 -4.19 -16.40 -1.66
CA THR A 68 -3.84 -17.38 -2.70
C THR A 68 -4.82 -17.39 -3.88
N SER A 69 -6.00 -16.80 -3.70
CA SER A 69 -7.07 -16.80 -4.70
C SER A 69 -7.06 -15.58 -5.63
N GLY A 70 -6.18 -14.60 -5.37
CA GLY A 70 -6.03 -13.36 -6.13
C GLY A 70 -5.23 -12.35 -5.34
N ARG A 71 -4.75 -11.30 -5.99
CA ARG A 71 -3.96 -10.25 -5.34
C ARG A 71 -4.79 -9.35 -4.44
N TYR A 72 -6.05 -9.11 -4.82
CA TYR A 72 -6.98 -8.25 -4.10
C TYR A 72 -8.21 -9.02 -3.66
N CYS A 73 -8.76 -8.64 -2.52
CA CYS A 73 -10.06 -9.09 -2.04
C CYS A 73 -10.97 -7.87 -1.90
N SER A 74 -12.11 -7.89 -2.59
CA SER A 74 -13.19 -6.92 -2.48
C SER A 74 -14.25 -7.52 -1.54
N THR A 75 -14.35 -6.98 -0.33
CA THR A 75 -15.30 -7.44 0.70
C THR A 75 -16.52 -6.54 0.74
N ASN A 76 -17.72 -7.10 0.64
CA ASN A 76 -18.97 -6.43 0.99
C ASN A 76 -19.36 -6.82 2.42
N PRO A 77 -19.18 -5.93 3.42
CA PRO A 77 -19.46 -6.26 4.81
C PRO A 77 -20.95 -6.55 5.10
N ALA A 78 -21.85 -5.91 4.33
CA ALA A 78 -23.30 -6.07 4.53
C ALA A 78 -23.80 -7.45 4.09
N GLU A 79 -23.18 -8.05 3.08
CA GLU A 79 -23.54 -9.35 2.50
C GLU A 79 -22.59 -10.46 2.94
N ASN A 80 -21.55 -10.12 3.72
CA ASN A 80 -20.47 -11.04 4.10
C ASN A 80 -19.85 -11.75 2.88
N GLU A 81 -19.70 -10.99 1.78
CA GLU A 81 -19.23 -11.49 0.49
C GLU A 81 -17.79 -11.05 0.24
N ASP A 82 -16.97 -11.99 -0.22
CA ASP A 82 -15.57 -11.77 -0.62
C ASP A 82 -15.37 -12.15 -2.08
N ILE A 83 -14.89 -11.21 -2.89
CA ILE A 83 -14.54 -11.43 -4.29
C ILE A 83 -13.06 -11.21 -4.48
N TYR A 84 -12.35 -12.28 -4.85
CA TYR A 84 -10.93 -12.20 -5.19
C TYR A 84 -10.76 -11.88 -6.67
N SER A 85 -9.85 -10.98 -6.97
CA SER A 85 -9.60 -10.52 -8.33
C SER A 85 -8.12 -10.22 -8.56
N VAL A 86 -7.75 -10.16 -9.84
CA VAL A 86 -6.41 -9.85 -10.33
C VAL A 86 -5.37 -10.91 -9.96
N ALA A 87 -4.75 -11.55 -10.92
CA ALA A 87 -3.60 -12.41 -10.72
C ALA A 87 -2.39 -11.62 -10.20
N TYR A 88 -1.47 -12.26 -9.51
CA TYR A 88 -0.21 -11.64 -9.13
C TYR A 88 0.61 -11.26 -10.37
N PRO A 89 1.36 -10.13 -10.35
CA PRO A 89 2.21 -9.74 -11.47
C PRO A 89 3.21 -10.84 -11.82
N GLU A 90 3.48 -10.98 -13.12
CA GLU A 90 4.57 -11.82 -13.64
C GLU A 90 5.90 -11.06 -13.50
N CYS A 91 6.41 -10.99 -12.27
CA CYS A 91 7.72 -10.41 -12.03
C CYS A 91 8.83 -11.33 -12.56
N ALA A 92 10.10 -10.88 -12.43
CA ALA A 92 11.30 -11.61 -12.85
C ALA A 92 11.50 -13.00 -12.19
N LEU A 93 10.49 -13.53 -11.52
CA LEU A 93 10.46 -14.81 -10.82
C LEU A 93 9.27 -15.67 -11.31
N PRO A 94 9.23 -16.05 -12.59
CA PRO A 94 8.05 -16.65 -13.21
C PRO A 94 7.65 -18.03 -12.65
N SER A 95 8.53 -18.69 -11.92
CA SER A 95 8.29 -20.03 -11.38
C SER A 95 7.70 -20.07 -9.96
N LEU A 96 7.32 -18.91 -9.40
CA LEU A 96 6.74 -18.84 -8.08
C LEU A 96 5.27 -19.28 -8.08
N SER A 97 4.89 -20.13 -7.14
CA SER A 97 3.48 -20.42 -6.85
C SER A 97 2.77 -19.16 -6.32
N ASP A 98 1.44 -19.07 -6.49
CA ASP A 98 0.66 -17.94 -5.98
C ASP A 98 0.79 -17.76 -4.46
N SER A 99 0.99 -18.85 -3.73
CA SER A 99 1.29 -18.80 -2.29
C SER A 99 2.60 -18.08 -1.98
N LEU A 100 3.65 -18.24 -2.79
CA LEU A 100 4.90 -17.50 -2.63
C LEU A 100 4.79 -16.07 -3.16
N LYS A 101 4.06 -15.87 -4.26
CA LYS A 101 3.75 -14.54 -4.78
C LYS A 101 2.96 -13.73 -3.76
N SER A 102 2.00 -14.31 -3.04
CA SER A 102 1.22 -13.60 -2.02
C SER A 102 2.09 -13.05 -0.89
N ILE A 103 3.12 -13.79 -0.46
CA ILE A 103 4.09 -13.32 0.54
C ILE A 103 4.98 -12.23 -0.04
N PHE A 104 5.44 -12.41 -1.29
CA PHE A 104 6.31 -11.48 -1.97
C PHE A 104 5.65 -10.11 -2.22
N TYR A 105 4.35 -10.13 -2.56
CA TYR A 105 3.56 -8.92 -2.80
C TYR A 105 2.78 -8.42 -1.57
N ALA A 106 3.07 -8.89 -0.37
CA ALA A 106 2.26 -8.63 0.81
C ALA A 106 2.29 -7.17 1.29
N SER A 107 3.46 -6.52 1.24
CA SER A 107 3.64 -5.15 1.77
C SER A 107 3.35 -4.11 0.69
N ASN A 108 2.21 -3.43 0.79
CA ASN A 108 1.78 -2.46 -0.20
C ASN A 108 1.20 -1.19 0.44
N CYS A 109 1.34 -0.06 -0.29
CA CYS A 109 0.54 1.14 -0.10
C CYS A 109 -0.60 1.14 -1.11
N LEU A 110 -1.79 1.54 -0.69
CA LEU A 110 -2.99 1.62 -1.52
C LEU A 110 -3.48 3.05 -1.59
N ALA A 111 -3.94 3.51 -2.76
CA ALA A 111 -4.67 4.76 -2.89
C ALA A 111 -5.74 4.67 -3.98
N LEU A 112 -6.88 5.31 -3.74
CA LEU A 112 -7.97 5.44 -4.69
C LEU A 112 -7.91 6.82 -5.35
N ASN A 113 -8.35 6.93 -6.61
CA ASN A 113 -8.71 8.24 -7.14
C ASN A 113 -9.94 8.78 -6.41
N ARG A 114 -10.21 10.08 -6.52
CA ARG A 114 -11.31 10.75 -5.81
C ARG A 114 -12.68 10.14 -6.10
N THR A 115 -12.92 9.70 -7.32
CA THR A 115 -14.18 9.06 -7.72
C THR A 115 -14.28 7.59 -7.32
N GLN A 116 -13.23 7.02 -6.69
CA GLN A 116 -13.16 5.64 -6.25
C GLN A 116 -13.41 4.60 -7.36
N THR A 117 -13.07 4.96 -8.58
CA THR A 117 -13.19 4.09 -9.78
C THR A 117 -11.88 3.45 -10.18
N ARG A 118 -10.76 3.88 -9.57
CA ARG A 118 -9.40 3.40 -9.85
C ARG A 118 -8.63 3.20 -8.56
N LEU A 119 -7.81 2.16 -8.54
CA LEU A 119 -6.91 1.82 -7.44
C LEU A 119 -5.48 1.83 -7.95
N ALA A 120 -4.59 2.47 -7.20
CA ALA A 120 -3.16 2.32 -7.32
C ALA A 120 -2.64 1.51 -6.11
N CYS A 121 -1.77 0.53 -6.37
CA CYS A 121 -1.18 -0.33 -5.36
C CYS A 121 0.34 -0.39 -5.58
N ALA A 122 1.11 0.23 -4.71
CA ALA A 122 2.56 0.31 -4.80
C ALA A 122 3.22 -0.65 -3.80
N ASN A 123 4.15 -1.49 -4.29
CA ASN A 123 4.82 -2.45 -3.42
C ASN A 123 6.00 -1.79 -2.70
N MET A 124 6.09 -2.00 -1.39
CA MET A 124 7.13 -1.41 -0.53
C MET A 124 8.47 -2.11 -0.65
N GLN A 125 8.50 -3.38 -1.01
CA GLN A 125 9.71 -4.20 -1.00
C GLN A 125 10.51 -4.11 -2.31
N TYR A 126 9.85 -3.72 -3.42
CA TYR A 126 10.51 -3.41 -4.68
C TYR A 126 9.63 -2.48 -5.54
N GLY A 127 10.22 -1.86 -6.56
CA GLY A 127 9.54 -0.83 -7.35
C GLY A 127 8.50 -1.40 -8.32
N CYS A 128 7.38 -1.90 -7.81
CA CYS A 128 6.20 -2.32 -8.58
C CYS A 128 4.99 -1.46 -8.22
N LEU A 129 4.37 -0.85 -9.22
CA LEU A 129 3.10 -0.13 -9.12
C LEU A 129 2.08 -0.86 -9.99
N ASP A 130 0.98 -1.29 -9.40
CA ASP A 130 -0.13 -1.99 -10.04
C ASP A 130 -1.35 -1.07 -10.10
N LEU A 131 -1.93 -0.89 -11.27
CA LEU A 131 -3.02 0.03 -11.56
C LEU A 131 -4.26 -0.75 -11.98
N CYS A 132 -5.34 -0.54 -11.25
CA CYS A 132 -6.60 -1.25 -11.49
C CYS A 132 -7.76 -0.29 -11.70
N ALA A 133 -8.68 -0.65 -12.59
CA ALA A 133 -10.02 -0.10 -12.63
C ALA A 133 -10.92 -0.89 -11.68
N ILE A 134 -11.81 -0.18 -10.98
CA ILE A 134 -12.86 -0.78 -10.17
C ILE A 134 -14.11 -0.83 -11.03
N ARG A 135 -14.62 -2.03 -11.29
CA ARG A 135 -15.82 -2.28 -12.10
C ARG A 135 -16.79 -3.09 -11.27
N GLU A 136 -17.91 -2.45 -10.90
CA GLU A 136 -18.91 -3.07 -10.01
C GLU A 136 -18.23 -3.53 -8.69
N ASP A 137 -18.01 -4.82 -8.53
CA ASP A 137 -17.46 -5.46 -7.35
C ASP A 137 -16.05 -6.05 -7.55
N GLN A 138 -15.47 -5.92 -8.76
CA GLN A 138 -14.19 -6.51 -9.14
C GLN A 138 -13.16 -5.45 -9.53
N LEU A 139 -11.89 -5.80 -9.34
CA LEU A 139 -10.76 -5.04 -9.86
C LEU A 139 -10.28 -5.68 -11.16
N ILE A 140 -9.99 -4.82 -12.14
CA ILE A 140 -9.42 -5.22 -13.43
C ILE A 140 -8.10 -4.47 -13.57
N ARG A 141 -6.98 -5.20 -13.71
CA ARG A 141 -5.68 -4.57 -13.95
C ARG A 141 -5.70 -3.82 -15.27
N VAL A 142 -5.32 -2.54 -15.22
CA VAL A 142 -5.13 -1.67 -16.38
C VAL A 142 -3.69 -1.74 -16.84
N ASN A 143 -2.74 -1.64 -15.88
CA ASN A 143 -1.31 -1.68 -16.17
C ASN A 143 -0.51 -2.07 -14.92
N GLU A 144 0.74 -2.47 -15.11
CA GLU A 144 1.73 -2.62 -14.06
C GLU A 144 3.06 -1.99 -14.49
N VAL A 145 3.68 -1.25 -13.57
CA VAL A 145 4.96 -0.58 -13.78
C VAL A 145 6.01 -1.25 -12.90
N HIS A 146 7.15 -1.63 -13.48
CA HIS A 146 8.28 -2.21 -12.77
C HIS A 146 9.51 -1.31 -12.93
N LEU A 147 10.01 -0.74 -11.82
CA LEU A 147 11.19 0.13 -11.83
C LEU A 147 12.50 -0.66 -11.74
N ASN A 148 12.47 -1.79 -11.06
CA ASN A 148 13.65 -2.62 -10.82
C ASN A 148 13.25 -4.09 -10.67
N ARG A 149 14.23 -4.97 -10.80
CA ARG A 149 14.06 -6.38 -10.48
C ARG A 149 14.28 -6.61 -9.00
N PRO A 150 13.46 -7.44 -8.34
CA PRO A 150 13.62 -7.71 -6.91
C PRO A 150 14.91 -8.53 -6.64
N GLY A 151 15.69 -8.07 -5.67
CA GLY A 151 16.83 -8.80 -5.15
C GLY A 151 16.38 -9.76 -4.04
N VAL A 152 15.89 -10.95 -4.40
CA VAL A 152 15.38 -11.92 -3.43
C VAL A 152 16.09 -13.27 -3.50
N SER A 153 16.11 -13.98 -2.39
CA SER A 153 16.44 -15.40 -2.33
C SER A 153 15.22 -16.18 -1.87
N ILE A 154 14.94 -17.29 -2.55
CA ILE A 154 13.82 -18.16 -2.25
C ILE A 154 14.36 -19.40 -1.55
N ARG A 155 13.77 -19.75 -0.40
CA ARG A 155 14.14 -20.90 0.40
C ARG A 155 12.93 -21.84 0.49
N LEU A 156 12.89 -22.84 -0.37
CA LEU A 156 11.76 -23.79 -0.44
C LEU A 156 11.73 -24.77 0.73
N GLN A 157 12.85 -24.98 1.43
CA GLN A 157 12.92 -25.91 2.54
C GLN A 157 13.06 -25.17 3.87
N ARG A 158 12.21 -25.54 4.82
CA ARG A 158 12.30 -25.05 6.20
C ARG A 158 13.52 -25.65 6.90
N PRO A 159 14.46 -24.83 7.42
CA PRO A 159 15.59 -25.35 8.18
C PRO A 159 15.11 -26.08 9.43
N LYS A 160 15.69 -27.26 9.73
CA LYS A 160 15.37 -28.02 10.94
C LYS A 160 15.56 -27.16 12.20
N GLY A 161 14.62 -27.21 13.14
CA GLY A 161 14.71 -26.54 14.44
C GLY A 161 14.31 -25.05 14.46
N ARG A 162 14.00 -24.41 13.35
CA ARG A 162 13.52 -23.01 13.36
C ARG A 162 12.01 -22.94 13.53
N LYS A 163 11.55 -22.19 14.56
CA LYS A 163 10.11 -21.94 14.78
C LYS A 163 9.54 -20.99 13.71
N ILE A 164 10.30 -19.99 13.29
CA ILE A 164 9.91 -19.00 12.28
C ILE A 164 10.75 -19.22 11.03
N TRP A 165 10.09 -19.23 9.87
CA TRP A 165 10.72 -19.42 8.58
C TRP A 165 10.09 -18.49 7.55
N TYR A 166 10.96 -17.81 6.81
CA TYR A 166 10.57 -16.91 5.73
C TYR A 166 11.00 -17.54 4.40
N PRO A 167 10.04 -18.01 3.58
CA PRO A 167 10.34 -18.65 2.29
C PRO A 167 10.91 -17.66 1.26
N VAL A 168 10.57 -16.39 1.41
CA VAL A 168 11.11 -15.29 0.59
C VAL A 168 11.91 -14.38 1.49
N ALA A 169 13.16 -14.14 1.16
CA ALA A 169 14.02 -13.21 1.88
C ALA A 169 14.66 -12.22 0.91
N TYR A 170 14.57 -10.93 1.22
CA TYR A 170 15.26 -9.90 0.46
C TYR A 170 16.75 -9.92 0.77
N THR A 171 17.58 -9.75 -0.28
CA THR A 171 19.00 -9.59 -0.13
C THR A 171 19.31 -8.18 0.39
N ASP A 172 20.48 -7.97 0.96
CA ASP A 172 20.93 -6.64 1.41
C ASP A 172 21.21 -5.66 0.26
N HIS A 173 21.21 -6.15 -0.99
CA HIS A 173 21.29 -5.38 -2.24
C HIS A 173 19.92 -5.10 -2.88
N ASN A 174 18.84 -5.62 -2.33
CA ASN A 174 17.50 -5.32 -2.86
C ASN A 174 17.24 -3.81 -2.84
N LEU A 175 16.76 -3.27 -3.95
CA LEU A 175 16.28 -1.90 -4.01
C LEU A 175 14.83 -1.87 -3.51
N PHE A 176 14.63 -1.24 -2.36
CA PHE A 176 13.28 -1.06 -1.79
C PHE A 176 12.45 -0.13 -2.67
N GLY A 177 11.17 -0.40 -2.72
CA GLY A 177 10.23 0.24 -3.61
C GLY A 177 9.63 1.51 -3.05
N PHE A 178 8.33 1.52 -2.91
CA PHE A 178 7.57 2.70 -2.55
C PHE A 178 7.30 2.77 -1.04
N CYS A 179 7.60 3.94 -0.45
CA CYS A 179 7.35 4.18 0.97
C CYS A 179 5.88 4.51 1.23
N ASP A 180 5.29 5.29 0.31
CA ASP A 180 3.91 5.75 0.42
C ASP A 180 3.35 6.17 -0.93
N LEU A 181 2.05 6.40 -0.99
CA LEU A 181 1.29 6.66 -2.21
C LEU A 181 0.11 7.59 -1.91
N THR A 182 -0.04 8.64 -2.72
CA THR A 182 -1.23 9.49 -2.72
C THR A 182 -1.65 9.82 -4.15
N THR A 183 -2.89 10.28 -4.36
CA THR A 183 -3.44 10.46 -5.70
C THR A 183 -4.24 11.75 -5.85
N SER A 184 -4.27 12.26 -7.06
CA SER A 184 -5.28 13.19 -7.55
C SER A 184 -6.21 12.49 -8.55
N ASP A 185 -7.12 13.24 -9.18
CA ASP A 185 -7.96 12.68 -10.24
C ASP A 185 -7.15 12.25 -11.47
N ASP A 186 -6.06 12.98 -11.78
CA ASP A 186 -5.25 12.76 -12.97
C ASP A 186 -3.96 12.00 -12.71
N TYR A 187 -3.40 12.09 -11.49
CA TYR A 187 -2.06 11.62 -11.19
C TYR A 187 -1.97 10.75 -9.94
N ILE A 188 -0.94 9.94 -9.94
CA ILE A 188 -0.49 9.12 -8.82
C ILE A 188 0.88 9.64 -8.41
N PHE A 189 1.02 10.03 -7.15
CA PHE A 189 2.26 10.48 -6.54
C PHE A 189 2.80 9.36 -5.67
N ALA A 190 3.94 8.81 -6.04
CA ALA A 190 4.53 7.65 -5.38
C ALA A 190 5.88 8.02 -4.76
N LEU A 191 5.97 8.02 -3.44
CA LEU A 191 7.21 8.25 -2.71
C LEU A 191 8.11 7.02 -2.84
N TYR A 192 9.19 7.16 -3.59
CA TYR A 192 10.10 6.06 -3.91
C TYR A 192 11.33 6.07 -3.01
N SER A 193 11.64 4.92 -2.42
CA SER A 193 12.86 4.72 -1.64
C SER A 193 14.09 4.59 -2.54
N GLY A 194 14.15 3.59 -3.39
CA GLY A 194 15.33 3.26 -4.20
C GLY A 194 16.58 2.91 -3.38
N ARG A 195 16.42 2.63 -2.09
CA ARG A 195 17.50 2.38 -1.12
C ARG A 195 17.75 0.89 -0.96
N THR A 196 18.97 0.54 -0.57
CA THR A 196 19.33 -0.83 -0.20
C THR A 196 19.54 -0.95 1.30
N TYR A 197 19.23 -2.12 1.87
CA TYR A 197 19.49 -2.38 3.29
C TYR A 197 20.98 -2.27 3.62
N ARG A 198 21.86 -2.63 2.69
CA ARG A 198 23.31 -2.53 2.84
C ARG A 198 23.77 -1.11 3.15
N GLN A 199 23.19 -0.11 2.49
CA GLN A 199 23.59 1.29 2.60
C GLN A 199 22.85 2.06 3.69
N TYR A 200 21.54 1.77 3.86
CA TYR A 200 20.64 2.60 4.65
C TYR A 200 20.04 1.90 5.88
N ARG A 201 20.26 0.57 6.02
CA ARG A 201 19.75 -0.18 7.19
C ARG A 201 18.24 0.05 7.40
N ASN A 202 17.86 0.56 8.57
CA ASN A 202 16.47 0.78 8.94
C ASN A 202 15.82 1.99 8.26
N ASP A 203 16.55 2.76 7.45
CA ASP A 203 16.00 3.90 6.71
C ASP A 203 15.61 3.54 5.26
N VAL A 204 15.47 2.25 4.95
CA VAL A 204 15.02 1.77 3.63
C VAL A 204 13.55 2.09 3.33
N ASP A 205 12.76 2.38 4.35
CA ASP A 205 11.37 2.79 4.30
C ASP A 205 11.16 4.30 4.12
N LYS A 206 12.23 5.05 3.80
CA LYS A 206 12.19 6.48 3.54
C LYS A 206 12.65 6.80 2.13
N GLY A 207 12.03 7.81 1.52
CA GLY A 207 12.35 8.28 0.17
C GLY A 207 12.62 9.77 0.09
N ARG A 208 13.33 10.19 -0.99
CA ARG A 208 13.52 11.60 -1.38
C ARG A 208 13.02 11.89 -2.77
N VAL A 209 12.40 10.93 -3.41
CA VAL A 209 11.95 11.03 -4.79
C VAL A 209 10.46 10.74 -4.83
N ILE A 210 9.67 11.65 -5.39
CA ILE A 210 8.28 11.40 -5.73
C ILE A 210 8.21 11.20 -7.24
N LEU A 211 7.85 9.98 -7.64
CA LEU A 211 7.56 9.66 -9.03
C LEU A 211 6.08 9.91 -9.30
N VAL A 212 5.79 10.66 -10.36
CA VAL A 212 4.43 10.97 -10.76
C VAL A 212 4.07 10.16 -11.99
N PHE A 213 2.96 9.43 -11.91
CA PHE A 213 2.41 8.63 -13.01
C PHE A 213 1.01 9.11 -13.35
N ASP A 214 0.61 8.99 -14.60
CA ASP A 214 -0.80 9.01 -14.97
C ASP A 214 -1.48 7.68 -14.61
N TRP A 215 -2.80 7.62 -14.71
CA TRP A 215 -3.57 6.41 -14.42
C TRP A 215 -3.44 5.30 -15.50
N ASN A 216 -2.66 5.52 -16.55
CA ASN A 216 -2.26 4.50 -17.51
C ASN A 216 -0.86 3.93 -17.19
N GLY A 217 -0.18 4.48 -16.16
CA GLY A 217 1.14 4.06 -15.74
C GLY A 217 2.30 4.74 -16.48
N SER A 218 2.02 5.78 -17.27
CA SER A 218 3.08 6.57 -17.91
C SER A 218 3.73 7.49 -16.89
N HIS A 219 5.05 7.48 -16.79
CA HIS A 219 5.78 8.42 -15.96
C HIS A 219 5.66 9.84 -16.54
N VAL A 220 5.17 10.78 -15.72
CA VAL A 220 4.89 12.17 -16.13
C VAL A 220 5.96 13.12 -15.62
N ARG A 221 6.35 12.98 -14.34
CA ARG A 221 7.25 13.92 -13.67
C ARG A 221 7.96 13.26 -12.49
N THR A 222 9.09 13.84 -12.08
CA THR A 222 9.82 13.47 -10.86
C THR A 222 10.05 14.72 -10.01
N TYR A 223 9.77 14.63 -8.72
CA TYR A 223 10.14 15.63 -7.73
C TYR A 223 11.22 15.10 -6.81
N HIS A 224 12.16 15.96 -6.42
CA HIS A 224 13.21 15.65 -5.46
C HIS A 224 12.98 16.46 -4.19
N LEU A 225 12.80 15.75 -3.08
CA LEU A 225 12.63 16.33 -1.76
C LEU A 225 13.99 16.67 -1.13
N SER A 226 14.06 17.78 -0.39
CA SER A 226 15.27 18.16 0.36
C SER A 226 15.58 17.15 1.48
N ASN A 227 14.56 16.59 2.10
CA ASN A 227 14.66 15.68 3.22
C ASN A 227 14.13 14.29 2.87
N SER A 228 14.57 13.28 3.62
CA SER A 228 14.00 11.92 3.55
C SER A 228 12.64 11.90 4.23
N CYS A 229 11.63 11.43 3.54
CA CYS A 229 10.25 11.36 4.01
C CYS A 229 9.77 9.91 4.09
N SER A 230 8.89 9.64 5.02
CA SER A 230 8.26 8.34 5.23
C SER A 230 6.83 8.27 4.69
N SER A 231 6.17 9.41 4.54
CA SER A 231 4.78 9.49 4.07
C SER A 231 4.53 10.77 3.29
N ILE A 232 3.52 10.74 2.41
CA ILE A 232 3.06 11.87 1.61
C ILE A 232 1.53 11.91 1.57
N SER A 233 0.97 13.12 1.44
CA SER A 233 -0.46 13.34 1.23
C SER A 233 -0.67 14.49 0.27
N TYR A 234 -1.49 14.28 -0.76
CA TYR A 234 -1.90 15.32 -1.68
C TYR A 234 -3.14 16.04 -1.16
N ASP A 235 -3.11 17.36 -1.18
CA ASP A 235 -4.24 18.21 -0.85
C ASP A 235 -4.79 18.87 -2.13
N PRO A 236 -6.01 18.52 -2.55
CA PRO A 236 -6.63 19.10 -3.75
C PRO A 236 -7.06 20.57 -3.60
N VAL A 237 -7.11 21.09 -2.36
CA VAL A 237 -7.51 22.48 -2.12
C VAL A 237 -6.34 23.44 -2.38
N THR A 238 -5.16 23.07 -1.91
CA THR A 238 -3.95 23.88 -2.07
C THR A 238 -3.10 23.47 -3.27
N ASP A 239 -3.45 22.40 -3.96
CA ASP A 239 -2.68 21.75 -5.03
C ASP A 239 -1.23 21.52 -4.61
N ALA A 240 -1.07 20.91 -3.43
CA ALA A 240 0.23 20.67 -2.82
C ALA A 240 0.35 19.27 -2.25
N ILE A 241 1.59 18.79 -2.14
CA ILE A 241 1.94 17.57 -1.43
C ILE A 241 2.55 17.94 -0.09
N TYR A 242 1.99 17.39 0.99
CA TYR A 242 2.57 17.41 2.32
C TYR A 242 3.35 16.12 2.54
N ALA A 243 4.60 16.25 2.97
CA ALA A 243 5.47 15.09 3.20
C ALA A 243 6.01 15.09 4.63
N LEU A 244 5.95 13.93 5.28
CA LEU A 244 6.40 13.73 6.65
C LEU A 244 7.88 13.34 6.66
N SER A 245 8.73 14.24 7.17
CA SER A 245 10.17 14.04 7.29
C SER A 245 10.56 13.66 8.71
N HIS A 246 11.49 12.72 8.82
CA HIS A 246 12.12 12.29 10.08
C HIS A 246 13.64 12.37 9.93
N GLU A 247 14.20 13.55 10.04
CA GLU A 247 15.66 13.73 9.97
C GLU A 247 16.22 14.29 11.30
N LYS A 248 17.39 13.77 11.70
CA LYS A 248 18.13 14.24 12.88
C LYS A 248 17.32 14.27 14.18
N GLY A 249 16.38 13.31 14.32
CA GLY A 249 15.52 13.23 15.52
C GLY A 249 14.37 14.24 15.54
N LYS A 250 14.17 15.00 14.47
CA LYS A 250 13.03 15.92 14.29
C LYS A 250 12.00 15.30 13.37
N CYS A 251 10.73 15.56 13.68
CA CYS A 251 9.60 15.24 12.83
C CYS A 251 9.05 16.56 12.28
N GLU A 252 9.05 16.72 10.96
CA GLU A 252 8.65 17.95 10.27
C GLU A 252 7.72 17.60 9.10
N ILE A 253 6.74 18.46 8.85
CA ILE A 253 5.94 18.44 7.63
C ILE A 253 6.54 19.44 6.66
N ILE A 254 6.92 18.97 5.48
CA ILE A 254 7.39 19.80 4.37
C ILE A 254 6.30 19.87 3.30
N THR A 255 6.17 21.03 2.66
CA THR A 255 5.18 21.27 1.61
C THR A 255 5.89 21.38 0.26
N LEU A 256 5.34 20.72 -0.74
CA LEU A 256 5.73 20.81 -2.14
C LEU A 256 4.54 21.34 -2.94
N ASN A 257 4.62 22.56 -3.46
CA ASN A 257 3.63 23.10 -4.40
C ASN A 257 3.85 22.47 -5.77
N LEU A 258 2.77 22.04 -6.43
CA LEU A 258 2.78 21.33 -7.71
C LEU A 258 2.75 22.25 -8.94
#